data_0fc5c7842297875787ef38a970c520ba
#
_entry.id   0fc5c7842297875787ef38a970c520ba
#
_cell.length_a   1.000
_cell.length_b   1.000
_cell.length_c   1.000
_cell.angle_alpha   90.00
_cell.angle_beta   90.00
_cell.angle_gamma   90.00
#
_symmetry.space_group_name_H-M   'P 1'
#
loop_
_entity.id
_entity.type
_entity.pdbx_description
1 polymer ?
#
loop_
_entity_poly.entity_id
_entity_poly.type
_entity_poly.pdbx_seq_one_letter_code
_entity_poly.pdbx_strand_id
1 'polypeptide(L)'
;MDQITQYALDVLEGVRVAGMPERLAAQRHLFDLSRSGQLHEDLARRVDEHRIGIRVRPEYDLEFPWEFDVDQALFVAVEWFGYLRHVEGPFVGQPIVLVPAHVFDIGCMFGWVSKKKTITRSDGRTTGVRRFKKAFLTEARKNAKTTRLAGVALYLMVGDMEASPDVYCAAVDKKQARELYEASKSMAEGSPDISARLKIGMHSMRHRTRGGKFEPFSGAVKNKDSFNPSGIIIDEYHAHPTSEIFDLMATAFGQRAQVLMTTITTAGNNVESPCHGEYLYCKRILEDPSLQERYFVMIRELDTKEPTDDEDKDTGDDEHDPKNWIKSNPLRCSTPEGIADLKEQHDEAFGSLLPDKIRAFRVKNLNIWVHGQANSYMGMYADKWDALALPREKFLELVRGRLCNNGDDLSKSIDLTATGFVFALDSERVAICAHGFIPEGGVVNHEKTDKVPYRDWAKGGWCTITPGNVTDFHKVQDHISNAEKKQGWRIHRLCYDPYNATMFATEQASAGYTVIEVRQGMRTLSEPTKLLRDLVASGKLVHDGSPLLKWCIFNAVNETDKNENIMLTKKNAGDTKRIDLAAAVIDALSEIQSLRDAVAFDSYVKSDEFGF
;
A
#
# COMPACT_ATOMS: atom_id res chain seq x y z
N MET A 1 -7.81 33.64 -17.54
CA MET A 1 -7.96 32.33 -16.86
C MET A 1 -7.03 32.35 -15.67
N ASP A 2 -7.51 31.88 -14.51
CA ASP A 2 -6.66 31.79 -13.32
C ASP A 2 -5.64 30.66 -13.45
N GLN A 3 -4.59 30.72 -12.63
CA GLN A 3 -3.48 29.76 -12.72
C GLN A 3 -3.85 28.34 -12.26
N ILE A 4 -4.91 28.16 -11.48
CA ILE A 4 -5.39 26.85 -11.01
C ILE A 4 -6.11 26.12 -12.14
N THR A 5 -7.05 26.82 -12.81
CA THR A 5 -7.72 26.32 -14.00
C THR A 5 -6.76 26.10 -15.17
N GLN A 6 -5.76 26.98 -15.34
CA GLN A 6 -4.71 26.79 -16.35
C GLN A 6 -3.88 25.54 -16.08
N TYR A 7 -3.49 25.29 -14.81
CA TYR A 7 -2.77 24.07 -14.44
C TYR A 7 -3.57 22.81 -14.81
N ALA A 8 -4.86 22.80 -14.50
CA ALA A 8 -5.72 21.66 -14.80
C ALA A 8 -5.80 21.38 -16.33
N LEU A 9 -5.89 22.42 -17.14
CA LEU A 9 -5.88 22.30 -18.59
C LEU A 9 -4.54 21.79 -19.12
N ASP A 10 -3.41 22.37 -18.66
CA ASP A 10 -2.07 21.95 -19.04
C ASP A 10 -1.85 20.45 -18.75
N VAL A 11 -2.37 19.96 -17.61
CA VAL A 11 -2.31 18.54 -17.23
C VAL A 11 -3.18 17.69 -18.16
N LEU A 12 -4.42 18.11 -18.41
CA LEU A 12 -5.35 17.34 -19.22
C LEU A 12 -4.89 17.23 -20.69
N GLU A 13 -4.38 18.33 -21.24
CA GLU A 13 -3.87 18.41 -22.61
C GLU A 13 -2.48 17.80 -22.80
N GLY A 14 -1.84 17.33 -21.70
CA GLY A 14 -0.51 16.72 -21.74
C GLY A 14 0.64 17.73 -21.91
N VAL A 15 0.39 19.02 -21.76
CA VAL A 15 1.42 20.08 -21.70
C VAL A 15 2.29 19.87 -20.45
N ARG A 16 1.67 19.41 -19.37
CA ARG A 16 2.36 18.97 -18.16
C ARG A 16 2.29 17.45 -18.01
N VAL A 17 3.43 16.85 -17.76
CA VAL A 17 3.54 15.42 -17.49
C VAL A 17 2.92 15.15 -16.11
N ALA A 18 1.88 14.31 -16.07
CA ALA A 18 1.18 13.92 -14.86
C ALA A 18 0.70 12.48 -14.95
N GLY A 19 0.63 11.77 -13.83
CA GLY A 19 0.07 10.44 -13.74
C GLY A 19 -1.46 10.43 -13.90
N MET A 20 -2.03 9.26 -14.20
CA MET A 20 -3.47 9.13 -14.42
C MET A 20 -4.32 9.67 -13.25
N PRO A 21 -4.01 9.43 -11.96
CA PRO A 21 -4.80 9.96 -10.87
C PRO A 21 -4.81 11.50 -10.81
N GLU A 22 -3.66 12.15 -11.09
CA GLU A 22 -3.59 13.62 -11.15
C GLU A 22 -4.38 14.18 -12.34
N ARG A 23 -4.33 13.52 -13.50
CA ARG A 23 -5.13 13.87 -14.68
C ARG A 23 -6.63 13.77 -14.39
N LEU A 24 -7.08 12.74 -13.67
CA LEU A 24 -8.47 12.60 -13.21
C LEU A 24 -8.87 13.72 -12.23
N ALA A 25 -7.98 14.11 -11.31
CA ALA A 25 -8.24 15.23 -10.39
C ALA A 25 -8.35 16.58 -11.14
N ALA A 26 -7.48 16.80 -12.13
CA ALA A 26 -7.53 17.98 -13.01
C ALA A 26 -8.84 18.00 -13.82
N GLN A 27 -9.21 16.88 -14.44
CA GLN A 27 -10.47 16.76 -15.17
C GLN A 27 -11.69 16.97 -14.27
N ARG A 28 -11.68 16.45 -13.02
CA ARG A 28 -12.74 16.69 -12.04
C ARG A 28 -12.95 18.19 -11.79
N HIS A 29 -11.86 18.96 -11.61
CA HIS A 29 -11.95 20.40 -11.41
C HIS A 29 -12.61 21.09 -12.61
N LEU A 30 -12.16 20.78 -13.83
CA LEU A 30 -12.70 21.35 -15.07
C LEU A 30 -14.17 20.94 -15.31
N PHE A 31 -14.50 19.70 -15.02
CA PHE A 31 -15.87 19.20 -15.09
C PHE A 31 -16.80 19.90 -14.07
N ASP A 32 -16.33 20.11 -12.85
CA ASP A 32 -17.07 20.82 -11.83
C ASP A 32 -17.25 22.32 -12.18
N LEU A 33 -16.26 22.95 -12.86
CA LEU A 33 -16.41 24.29 -13.43
C LEU A 33 -17.50 24.34 -14.51
N SER A 34 -17.59 23.34 -15.36
CA SER A 34 -18.69 23.21 -16.33
C SER A 34 -20.05 23.10 -15.64
N ARG A 35 -20.18 22.22 -14.64
CA ARG A 35 -21.41 22.02 -13.86
C ARG A 35 -21.82 23.25 -13.06
N SER A 36 -20.88 24.07 -12.63
CA SER A 36 -21.17 25.33 -11.92
C SER A 36 -21.57 26.45 -12.85
N GLY A 37 -21.41 26.29 -14.17
CA GLY A 37 -21.61 27.32 -15.18
C GLY A 37 -20.48 28.34 -15.29
N GLN A 38 -19.29 28.01 -14.75
CA GLN A 38 -18.12 28.90 -14.74
C GLN A 38 -17.11 28.58 -15.86
N LEU A 39 -17.31 27.48 -16.61
CA LEU A 39 -16.43 27.13 -17.72
C LEU A 39 -16.95 27.78 -19.03
N HIS A 40 -16.10 28.56 -19.68
CA HIS A 40 -16.41 29.17 -20.96
C HIS A 40 -16.54 28.09 -22.07
N GLU A 41 -17.40 28.32 -23.07
CA GLU A 41 -17.70 27.35 -24.15
C GLU A 41 -16.43 26.82 -24.86
N ASP A 42 -15.49 27.70 -25.18
CA ASP A 42 -14.22 27.30 -25.82
C ASP A 42 -13.38 26.35 -24.93
N LEU A 43 -13.40 26.58 -23.62
CA LEU A 43 -12.71 25.71 -22.66
C LEU A 43 -13.45 24.38 -22.49
N ALA A 44 -14.78 24.41 -22.47
CA ALA A 44 -15.60 23.20 -22.39
C ALA A 44 -15.31 22.25 -23.56
N ARG A 45 -15.20 22.80 -24.79
CA ARG A 45 -14.82 22.01 -25.97
C ARG A 45 -13.42 21.38 -25.81
N ARG A 46 -12.41 22.12 -25.35
CA ARG A 46 -11.06 21.61 -25.11
C ARG A 46 -11.05 20.50 -24.05
N VAL A 47 -11.84 20.62 -23.01
CA VAL A 47 -12.00 19.59 -21.97
C VAL A 47 -12.63 18.32 -22.55
N ASP A 48 -13.65 18.47 -23.39
CA ASP A 48 -14.30 17.31 -24.04
C ASP A 48 -13.39 16.59 -25.03
N GLU A 49 -12.56 17.32 -25.79
CA GLU A 49 -11.58 16.77 -26.73
C GLU A 49 -10.52 15.89 -26.04
N HIS A 50 -10.16 16.20 -24.78
CA HIS A 50 -9.13 15.50 -24.02
C HIS A 50 -9.70 14.66 -22.85
N ARG A 51 -10.99 14.39 -22.90
CA ARG A 51 -11.71 13.70 -21.83
C ARG A 51 -11.14 12.30 -21.56
N ILE A 52 -10.81 12.04 -20.29
CA ILE A 52 -10.44 10.73 -19.78
C ILE A 52 -11.57 10.17 -18.90
N GLY A 53 -11.53 8.90 -18.54
CA GLY A 53 -12.66 8.16 -18.00
C GLY A 53 -13.15 8.53 -16.61
N ILE A 54 -13.80 9.71 -16.43
CA ILE A 54 -14.63 9.96 -15.25
C ILE A 54 -16.02 9.39 -15.48
N ARG A 55 -16.45 8.52 -14.58
CA ARG A 55 -17.82 8.01 -14.54
C ARG A 55 -18.68 8.97 -13.72
N VAL A 56 -19.79 9.43 -14.29
CA VAL A 56 -20.77 10.29 -13.60
C VAL A 56 -22.12 9.60 -13.66
N ARG A 57 -22.77 9.47 -12.51
CA ARG A 57 -24.12 8.91 -12.44
C ARG A 57 -25.13 9.97 -12.90
N PRO A 58 -26.21 9.60 -13.61
CA PRO A 58 -27.18 10.54 -14.11
C PRO A 58 -27.80 11.44 -13.02
N GLU A 59 -28.07 10.91 -11.84
CA GLU A 59 -28.62 11.65 -10.70
C GLU A 59 -27.65 12.67 -10.08
N TYR A 60 -26.38 12.60 -10.45
CA TYR A 60 -25.34 13.53 -10.00
C TYR A 60 -25.46 14.92 -10.63
N ASP A 61 -26.20 15.06 -11.72
CA ASP A 61 -26.33 16.31 -12.50
C ASP A 61 -27.52 17.20 -12.10
N LEU A 62 -28.40 16.74 -11.21
CA LEU A 62 -29.68 17.44 -10.99
C LEU A 62 -29.55 18.81 -10.33
N GLU A 63 -28.57 19.08 -9.50
CA GLU A 63 -28.33 20.41 -8.90
C GLU A 63 -26.91 20.51 -8.34
N PHE A 64 -26.04 21.27 -9.00
CA PHE A 64 -24.66 21.45 -8.51
C PHE A 64 -24.59 22.66 -7.57
N PRO A 65 -24.51 22.47 -6.24
CA PRO A 65 -24.62 23.53 -5.26
C PRO A 65 -23.30 24.26 -4.97
N TRP A 66 -22.27 24.01 -5.78
CA TRP A 66 -20.91 24.51 -5.56
C TRP A 66 -20.50 25.48 -6.67
N GLU A 67 -19.63 26.43 -6.33
CA GLU A 67 -18.94 27.33 -7.25
C GLU A 67 -17.48 27.44 -6.87
N PHE A 68 -16.65 27.82 -7.83
CA PHE A 68 -15.23 28.04 -7.60
C PHE A 68 -14.97 29.51 -7.38
N ASP A 69 -14.63 29.86 -6.14
CA ASP A 69 -14.20 31.20 -5.74
C ASP A 69 -12.71 31.35 -6.02
N VAL A 70 -12.37 31.93 -7.16
CA VAL A 70 -10.99 32.12 -7.63
C VAL A 70 -10.19 32.99 -6.66
N ASP A 71 -10.81 34.06 -6.13
CA ASP A 71 -10.13 34.97 -5.22
C ASP A 71 -9.76 34.26 -3.90
N GLN A 72 -10.68 33.47 -3.36
CA GLN A 72 -10.43 32.63 -2.19
C GLN A 72 -9.36 31.58 -2.46
N ALA A 73 -9.40 30.94 -3.61
CA ALA A 73 -8.43 29.92 -4.01
C ALA A 73 -7.01 30.50 -4.10
N LEU A 74 -6.86 31.63 -4.79
CA LEU A 74 -5.57 32.31 -4.95
C LEU A 74 -5.08 32.94 -3.64
N PHE A 75 -5.99 33.50 -2.85
CA PHE A 75 -5.63 34.00 -1.53
C PHE A 75 -4.98 32.91 -0.68
N VAL A 76 -5.59 31.70 -0.60
CA VAL A 76 -5.03 30.65 0.23
C VAL A 76 -3.77 30.02 -0.38
N ALA A 77 -3.78 29.75 -1.68
CA ALA A 77 -2.69 29.03 -2.33
C ALA A 77 -1.43 29.90 -2.57
N VAL A 78 -1.60 31.22 -2.71
CA VAL A 78 -0.49 32.11 -3.09
C VAL A 78 -0.22 33.15 -1.99
N GLU A 79 -1.22 33.98 -1.67
CA GLU A 79 -0.99 35.11 -0.74
C GLU A 79 -0.74 34.62 0.68
N TRP A 80 -1.56 33.70 1.20
CA TRP A 80 -1.38 33.15 2.54
C TRP A 80 -0.01 32.50 2.72
N PHE A 81 0.41 31.65 1.78
CA PHE A 81 1.75 31.06 1.85
C PHE A 81 2.85 32.10 1.70
N GLY A 82 2.63 33.17 0.99
CA GLY A 82 3.53 34.32 0.90
C GLY A 82 3.73 35.09 2.23
N TYR A 83 2.78 35.03 3.16
CA TYR A 83 2.96 35.56 4.53
C TYR A 83 3.82 34.66 5.41
N LEU A 84 3.92 33.37 5.09
CA LEU A 84 4.70 32.39 5.83
C LEU A 84 6.16 32.42 5.41
N ARG A 85 7.06 32.08 6.33
CA ARG A 85 8.51 32.08 6.06
C ARG A 85 9.10 30.69 6.20
N HIS A 86 10.06 30.38 5.33
CA HIS A 86 10.91 29.21 5.51
C HIS A 86 11.68 29.29 6.82
N VAL A 87 11.71 28.21 7.59
CA VAL A 87 12.35 28.16 8.90
C VAL A 87 13.64 27.36 8.92
N GLU A 88 13.92 26.65 7.82
CA GLU A 88 15.13 25.84 7.68
C GLU A 88 15.61 25.81 6.22
N GLY A 89 16.83 25.34 6.01
CA GLY A 89 17.43 25.21 4.68
C GLY A 89 17.89 26.53 4.06
N PRO A 90 18.21 26.55 2.77
CA PRO A 90 18.80 27.70 2.10
C PRO A 90 17.85 28.89 1.93
N PHE A 91 16.56 28.70 2.13
CA PHE A 91 15.52 29.74 1.95
C PHE A 91 15.05 30.36 3.27
N VAL A 92 15.72 30.10 4.40
CA VAL A 92 15.34 30.66 5.72
C VAL A 92 15.04 32.16 5.64
N GLY A 93 13.88 32.56 6.19
CA GLY A 93 13.39 33.94 6.21
C GLY A 93 12.72 34.41 4.93
N GLN A 94 12.82 33.67 3.82
CA GLN A 94 12.13 34.01 2.58
C GLN A 94 10.66 33.58 2.62
N PRO A 95 9.76 34.25 1.87
CA PRO A 95 8.38 33.82 1.69
C PRO A 95 8.28 32.40 1.10
N ILE A 96 7.27 31.64 1.54
CA ILE A 96 7.00 30.34 0.95
C ILE A 96 6.25 30.54 -0.37
N VAL A 97 6.83 30.04 -1.46
CA VAL A 97 6.24 30.03 -2.79
C VAL A 97 5.96 28.58 -3.20
N LEU A 98 4.69 28.27 -3.39
CA LEU A 98 4.29 26.92 -3.81
C LEU A 98 4.53 26.73 -5.32
N VAL A 99 4.98 25.51 -5.70
CA VAL A 99 5.02 25.12 -7.13
C VAL A 99 3.60 24.99 -7.70
N PRO A 100 3.42 25.14 -9.02
CA PRO A 100 2.08 25.13 -9.65
C PRO A 100 1.22 23.92 -9.26
N ALA A 101 1.79 22.74 -9.11
CA ALA A 101 1.10 21.53 -8.66
C ALA A 101 0.50 21.71 -7.25
N HIS A 102 1.25 22.29 -6.33
CA HIS A 102 0.78 22.54 -4.97
C HIS A 102 -0.19 23.73 -4.87
N VAL A 103 -0.04 24.71 -5.75
CA VAL A 103 -1.04 25.80 -5.91
C VAL A 103 -2.38 25.22 -6.34
N PHE A 104 -2.38 24.27 -7.28
CA PHE A 104 -3.58 23.57 -7.71
C PHE A 104 -4.25 22.82 -6.54
N ASP A 105 -3.48 22.05 -5.76
CA ASP A 105 -4.01 21.30 -4.62
C ASP A 105 -4.72 22.22 -3.62
N ILE A 106 -3.99 23.23 -3.12
CA ILE A 106 -4.47 24.15 -2.09
C ILE A 106 -5.62 24.99 -2.66
N GLY A 107 -5.49 25.48 -3.89
CA GLY A 107 -6.54 26.27 -4.55
C GLY A 107 -7.83 25.49 -4.72
N CYS A 108 -7.78 24.24 -5.16
CA CYS A 108 -8.98 23.41 -5.26
C CYS A 108 -9.58 23.09 -3.88
N MET A 109 -8.76 22.77 -2.88
CA MET A 109 -9.23 22.46 -1.52
C MET A 109 -10.03 23.61 -0.90
N PHE A 110 -9.62 24.85 -1.12
CA PHE A 110 -10.17 26.04 -0.46
C PHE A 110 -11.06 26.91 -1.36
N GLY A 111 -10.93 26.81 -2.69
CA GLY A 111 -11.68 27.63 -3.63
C GLY A 111 -13.08 27.09 -3.96
N TRP A 112 -13.34 25.79 -3.84
CA TRP A 112 -14.68 25.26 -4.05
C TRP A 112 -15.58 25.54 -2.84
N VAL A 113 -16.62 26.36 -3.01
CA VAL A 113 -17.51 26.84 -1.94
C VAL A 113 -18.98 26.64 -2.31
N SER A 114 -19.86 26.71 -1.32
CA SER A 114 -21.29 26.52 -1.49
C SER A 114 -21.96 27.79 -2.02
N LYS A 115 -22.80 27.67 -3.05
CA LYS A 115 -23.69 28.73 -3.53
C LYS A 115 -24.81 29.11 -2.54
N LYS A 116 -25.18 28.17 -1.65
CA LYS A 116 -26.37 28.31 -0.78
C LYS A 116 -26.01 28.61 0.68
N LYS A 117 -24.91 28.02 1.17
CA LYS A 117 -24.50 28.17 2.57
C LYS A 117 -23.31 29.12 2.65
N THR A 118 -23.47 30.20 3.38
CA THR A 118 -22.47 31.24 3.54
C THR A 118 -21.97 31.34 4.98
N ILE A 119 -20.77 31.86 5.16
CA ILE A 119 -20.18 32.25 6.43
C ILE A 119 -19.72 33.71 6.31
N THR A 120 -20.03 34.52 7.32
CA THR A 120 -19.61 35.93 7.34
C THR A 120 -18.33 36.05 8.16
N ARG A 121 -17.34 36.67 7.56
CA ARG A 121 -16.06 36.98 8.18
C ARG A 121 -16.17 38.06 9.24
N SER A 122 -15.22 38.13 10.14
CA SER A 122 -15.13 39.19 11.15
C SER A 122 -14.93 40.58 10.54
N ASP A 123 -14.44 40.66 9.28
CA ASP A 123 -14.33 41.90 8.49
C ASP A 123 -15.62 42.26 7.72
N GLY A 124 -16.71 41.51 7.94
CA GLY A 124 -18.01 41.70 7.27
C GLY A 124 -18.12 41.06 5.88
N ARG A 125 -17.07 40.49 5.33
CA ARG A 125 -17.12 39.77 4.05
C ARG A 125 -17.83 38.45 4.20
N THR A 126 -18.67 38.10 3.25
CA THR A 126 -19.37 36.81 3.20
C THR A 126 -18.75 35.93 2.11
N THR A 127 -18.47 34.69 2.44
CA THR A 127 -18.03 33.67 1.48
C THR A 127 -18.87 32.42 1.63
N GLY A 128 -18.90 31.57 0.61
CA GLY A 128 -19.54 30.25 0.71
C GLY A 128 -18.80 29.30 1.67
N VAL A 129 -19.57 28.42 2.29
CA VAL A 129 -18.97 27.32 3.11
C VAL A 129 -18.19 26.39 2.20
N ARG A 130 -16.96 26.02 2.61
CA ARG A 130 -16.08 25.12 1.87
C ARG A 130 -16.77 23.79 1.51
N ARG A 131 -16.61 23.36 0.25
CA ARG A 131 -17.13 22.09 -0.24
C ARG A 131 -16.44 20.90 0.41
N PHE A 132 -15.11 20.86 0.34
CA PHE A 132 -14.33 19.72 0.78
C PHE A 132 -14.18 19.69 2.31
N LYS A 133 -14.62 18.59 2.90
CA LYS A 133 -14.46 18.31 4.34
C LYS A 133 -13.28 17.38 4.62
N LYS A 134 -12.86 16.63 3.60
CA LYS A 134 -11.71 15.75 3.63
C LYS A 134 -10.81 16.03 2.44
N ALA A 135 -9.51 15.88 2.67
CA ALA A 135 -8.50 15.88 1.62
C ALA A 135 -7.53 14.72 1.84
N PHE A 136 -7.22 13.98 0.78
CA PHE A 136 -6.21 12.92 0.77
C PHE A 136 -5.19 13.23 -0.31
N LEU A 137 -3.94 13.41 0.10
CA LEU A 137 -2.84 13.77 -0.79
C LEU A 137 -1.72 12.76 -0.64
N THR A 138 -1.24 12.22 -1.76
CA THR A 138 -0.05 11.38 -1.75
C THR A 138 0.96 11.85 -2.79
N GLU A 139 2.22 11.88 -2.39
CA GLU A 139 3.37 12.19 -3.24
C GLU A 139 4.67 11.70 -2.58
N ALA A 140 5.73 11.59 -3.36
CA ALA A 140 7.03 11.12 -2.89
C ALA A 140 7.61 11.98 -1.75
N ARG A 141 8.62 11.49 -1.06
CA ARG A 141 9.34 12.23 -0.02
C ARG A 141 10.07 13.45 -0.59
N LYS A 142 10.37 14.44 0.29
CA LYS A 142 11.08 15.69 -0.04
C LYS A 142 10.31 16.62 -1.00
N ASN A 143 8.97 16.50 -1.07
CA ASN A 143 8.09 17.41 -1.79
C ASN A 143 7.40 18.43 -0.85
N ALA A 144 8.07 18.84 0.23
CA ALA A 144 7.60 19.84 1.20
C ALA A 144 6.24 19.55 1.85
N LYS A 145 5.90 18.26 2.08
CA LYS A 145 4.64 17.85 2.69
C LYS A 145 4.40 18.53 4.04
N THR A 146 5.34 18.43 4.96
CA THR A 146 5.26 19.00 6.31
C THR A 146 5.12 20.52 6.27
N THR A 147 5.86 21.20 5.38
CA THR A 147 5.75 22.65 5.18
C THR A 147 4.35 23.06 4.73
N ARG A 148 3.78 22.34 3.75
CA ARG A 148 2.40 22.59 3.29
C ARG A 148 1.38 22.34 4.39
N LEU A 149 1.50 21.22 5.12
CA LEU A 149 0.61 20.91 6.24
C LEU A 149 0.68 21.95 7.34
N ALA A 150 1.89 22.41 7.69
CA ALA A 150 2.07 23.49 8.66
C ALA A 150 1.36 24.78 8.19
N GLY A 151 1.52 25.14 6.92
CA GLY A 151 0.82 26.29 6.32
C GLY A 151 -0.71 26.12 6.35
N VAL A 152 -1.24 24.95 6.04
CA VAL A 152 -2.68 24.65 6.12
C VAL A 152 -3.17 24.70 7.56
N ALA A 153 -2.45 24.11 8.52
CA ALA A 153 -2.82 24.15 9.93
C ALA A 153 -2.89 25.59 10.47
N LEU A 154 -1.91 26.42 10.13
CA LEU A 154 -1.90 27.83 10.49
C LEU A 154 -3.03 28.61 9.79
N TYR A 155 -3.38 28.27 8.53
CA TYR A 155 -4.54 28.86 7.86
C TYR A 155 -5.82 28.55 8.60
N LEU A 156 -6.04 27.29 8.97
CA LEU A 156 -7.22 26.87 9.73
C LEU A 156 -7.34 27.57 11.09
N MET A 157 -6.21 27.91 11.70
CA MET A 157 -6.17 28.68 12.97
C MET A 157 -6.44 30.17 12.77
N VAL A 158 -5.92 30.77 11.70
CA VAL A 158 -5.85 32.23 11.57
C VAL A 158 -6.75 32.75 10.45
N GLY A 159 -6.79 32.08 9.30
CA GLY A 159 -7.43 32.56 8.07
C GLY A 159 -8.83 32.03 7.82
N ASP A 160 -9.16 30.84 8.27
CA ASP A 160 -10.35 30.07 7.85
C ASP A 160 -11.70 30.51 8.46
N MET A 161 -11.73 31.58 9.22
CA MET A 161 -12.94 32.22 9.74
C MET A 161 -13.80 31.42 10.72
N GLU A 162 -13.39 30.20 11.06
CA GLU A 162 -14.10 29.42 12.06
C GLU A 162 -14.04 30.12 13.44
N ALA A 163 -15.16 30.17 14.13
CA ALA A 163 -15.21 30.69 15.48
C ALA A 163 -14.58 29.69 16.46
N SER A 164 -13.63 30.16 17.26
CA SER A 164 -12.89 29.31 18.20
C SER A 164 -12.30 28.06 17.53
N PRO A 165 -11.37 28.20 16.57
CA PRO A 165 -10.87 27.08 15.78
C PRO A 165 -10.08 26.09 16.65
N ASP A 166 -10.49 24.83 16.66
CA ASP A 166 -9.75 23.75 17.28
C ASP A 166 -9.11 22.88 16.21
N VAL A 167 -7.79 23.01 16.08
CA VAL A 167 -6.99 22.30 15.09
C VAL A 167 -6.11 21.26 15.79
N TYR A 168 -6.03 20.08 15.21
CA TYR A 168 -5.23 18.99 15.77
C TYR A 168 -4.35 18.39 14.70
N CYS A 169 -3.10 18.07 15.06
CA CYS A 169 -2.25 17.22 14.25
C CYS A 169 -2.11 15.84 14.88
N ALA A 170 -2.33 14.81 14.08
CA ALA A 170 -2.24 13.42 14.48
C ALA A 170 -1.22 12.67 13.61
N ALA A 171 -0.47 11.76 14.23
CA ALA A 171 0.45 10.85 13.58
C ALA A 171 0.46 9.52 14.34
N VAL A 172 1.28 8.56 13.89
CA VAL A 172 1.40 7.23 14.50
C VAL A 172 1.72 7.31 15.99
N ASP A 173 2.60 8.22 16.35
CA ASP A 173 2.99 8.45 17.74
C ASP A 173 3.01 9.94 18.10
N LYS A 174 3.10 10.20 19.41
CA LYS A 174 3.12 11.55 19.96
C LYS A 174 4.32 12.38 19.49
N LYS A 175 5.46 11.75 19.22
CA LYS A 175 6.68 12.42 18.79
C LYS A 175 6.51 12.96 17.38
N GLN A 176 6.00 12.14 16.46
CA GLN A 176 5.74 12.56 15.08
C GLN A 176 4.65 13.64 15.00
N ALA A 177 3.53 13.50 15.76
CA ALA A 177 2.52 14.55 15.83
C ALA A 177 3.13 15.88 16.34
N ARG A 178 4.09 15.81 17.25
CA ARG A 178 4.80 16.96 17.75
C ARG A 178 5.73 17.58 16.71
N GLU A 179 6.35 16.80 15.83
CA GLU A 179 7.22 17.33 14.76
C GLU A 179 6.45 18.29 13.84
N LEU A 180 5.24 17.93 13.42
CA LEU A 180 4.39 18.83 12.64
C LEU A 180 3.98 20.08 13.44
N TYR A 181 3.67 19.92 14.72
CA TYR A 181 3.38 21.07 15.60
C TYR A 181 4.57 22.02 15.72
N GLU A 182 5.79 21.51 15.98
CA GLU A 182 7.01 22.33 16.10
C GLU A 182 7.35 23.01 14.76
N ALA A 183 7.17 22.34 13.62
CA ALA A 183 7.33 22.95 12.30
C ALA A 183 6.34 24.12 12.10
N SER A 184 5.06 23.92 12.47
CA SER A 184 4.05 24.98 12.42
C SER A 184 4.34 26.12 13.38
N LYS A 185 4.85 25.81 14.57
CA LYS A 185 5.26 26.79 15.58
C LYS A 185 6.40 27.65 15.08
N SER A 186 7.47 27.02 14.60
CA SER A 186 8.63 27.74 14.06
C SER A 186 8.24 28.63 12.88
N MET A 187 7.35 28.14 12.00
CA MET A 187 6.81 28.91 10.88
C MET A 187 5.98 30.11 11.37
N ALA A 188 5.14 29.94 12.39
CA ALA A 188 4.37 31.03 12.98
C ALA A 188 5.26 32.07 13.67
N GLU A 189 6.29 31.65 14.43
CA GLU A 189 7.26 32.51 15.07
C GLU A 189 8.10 33.32 14.06
N GLY A 190 8.48 32.67 12.94
CA GLY A 190 9.22 33.30 11.85
C GLY A 190 8.38 34.22 10.94
N SER A 191 7.04 34.26 11.13
CA SER A 191 6.11 35.03 10.31
C SER A 191 5.41 36.13 11.14
N PRO A 192 5.87 37.40 11.10
CA PRO A 192 5.43 38.47 12.02
C PRO A 192 3.91 38.66 12.06
N ASP A 193 3.25 38.66 10.90
CA ASP A 193 1.79 38.86 10.78
C ASP A 193 0.98 37.72 11.44
N ILE A 194 1.53 36.51 11.45
CA ILE A 194 0.91 35.33 12.06
C ILE A 194 1.20 35.31 13.56
N SER A 195 2.45 35.55 13.94
CA SER A 195 2.89 35.62 15.33
C SER A 195 2.08 36.66 16.14
N ALA A 196 1.80 37.81 15.54
CA ALA A 196 0.97 38.84 16.17
C ALA A 196 -0.45 38.38 16.53
N ARG A 197 -1.01 37.39 15.82
CA ARG A 197 -2.35 36.87 16.01
C ARG A 197 -2.43 35.68 16.97
N LEU A 198 -1.30 35.03 17.25
CA LEU A 198 -1.25 33.79 18.02
C LEU A 198 -0.53 34.02 19.37
N LYS A 199 -1.02 33.36 20.41
CA LYS A 199 -0.26 33.10 21.63
C LYS A 199 0.42 31.75 21.48
N ILE A 200 1.70 31.75 21.18
CA ILE A 200 2.47 30.56 20.86
C ILE A 200 3.05 30.00 22.16
N GLY A 201 2.76 28.75 22.47
CA GLY A 201 3.25 28.04 23.65
C GLY A 201 4.06 26.81 23.28
N MET A 202 4.54 26.09 24.29
CA MET A 202 5.33 24.86 24.11
C MET A 202 4.50 23.67 23.59
N HIS A 203 3.23 23.61 23.98
CA HIS A 203 2.36 22.44 23.71
C HIS A 203 1.12 22.80 22.90
N SER A 204 0.78 24.07 22.78
CA SER A 204 -0.36 24.54 21.99
C SER A 204 -0.17 25.99 21.55
N MET A 205 -0.76 26.34 20.43
CA MET A 205 -0.97 27.73 20.01
C MET A 205 -2.44 28.09 20.18
N ARG A 206 -2.74 29.34 20.55
CA ARG A 206 -4.10 29.86 20.72
C ARG A 206 -4.26 31.15 19.95
N HIS A 207 -5.41 31.32 19.28
CA HIS A 207 -5.73 32.59 18.64
C HIS A 207 -6.04 33.64 19.72
N ARG A 208 -5.40 34.84 19.65
CA ARG A 208 -5.48 35.85 20.72
C ARG A 208 -6.87 36.42 20.97
N THR A 209 -7.66 36.55 19.93
CA THR A 209 -9.00 37.20 19.99
C THR A 209 -10.16 36.25 19.78
N ARG A 210 -10.01 35.21 18.94
CA ARG A 210 -11.10 34.27 18.60
C ARG A 210 -11.18 33.03 19.50
N GLY A 211 -10.18 32.85 20.38
CA GLY A 211 -10.08 31.60 21.14
C GLY A 211 -9.61 30.43 20.27
N GLY A 212 -9.96 29.22 20.69
CA GLY A 212 -9.53 28.00 19.98
C GLY A 212 -8.05 27.64 20.25
N LYS A 213 -7.62 26.53 19.68
CA LYS A 213 -6.27 26.01 19.89
C LYS A 213 -5.77 25.17 18.72
N PHE A 214 -4.45 25.13 18.57
CA PHE A 214 -3.77 24.14 17.75
C PHE A 214 -2.80 23.36 18.63
N GLU A 215 -2.94 22.04 18.66
CA GLU A 215 -2.12 21.16 19.49
C GLU A 215 -1.92 19.77 18.86
N PRO A 216 -0.82 19.07 19.19
CA PRO A 216 -0.67 17.67 18.83
C PRO A 216 -1.74 16.82 19.52
N PHE A 217 -2.36 15.92 18.76
CA PHE A 217 -3.27 14.95 19.34
C PHE A 217 -2.47 13.91 20.13
N SER A 218 -2.73 13.86 21.42
CA SER A 218 -2.09 12.91 22.32
C SER A 218 -3.13 12.20 23.15
N GLY A 219 -3.28 10.89 22.98
CA GLY A 219 -4.07 10.10 23.93
C GLY A 219 -4.83 8.93 23.31
N ALA A 220 -5.14 7.97 24.19
CA ALA A 220 -5.97 6.83 23.85
C ALA A 220 -7.37 7.28 23.39
N VAL A 221 -7.88 6.63 22.37
CA VAL A 221 -9.18 6.87 21.72
C VAL A 221 -10.36 6.85 22.73
N LYS A 222 -10.19 6.19 23.88
CA LYS A 222 -11.27 5.78 24.79
C LYS A 222 -12.04 6.88 25.55
N ASN A 223 -11.66 8.17 25.52
CA ASN A 223 -12.26 9.20 26.39
C ASN A 223 -12.58 10.55 25.71
N LYS A 224 -13.06 10.57 24.44
CA LYS A 224 -13.19 11.83 23.71
C LYS A 224 -14.54 12.12 23.06
N ASP A 225 -15.64 11.81 23.75
CA ASP A 225 -17.02 12.10 23.29
C ASP A 225 -17.32 13.61 23.14
N SER A 226 -16.47 14.51 23.67
CA SER A 226 -16.61 15.97 23.58
C SER A 226 -15.71 16.62 22.53
N PHE A 227 -15.09 15.83 21.63
CA PHE A 227 -14.15 16.29 20.63
C PHE A 227 -14.90 16.91 19.43
N ASN A 228 -14.66 18.20 19.13
CA ASN A 228 -15.33 18.94 18.07
C ASN A 228 -14.32 19.79 17.27
N PRO A 229 -13.45 19.15 16.47
CA PRO A 229 -12.41 19.86 15.72
C PRO A 229 -12.98 20.66 14.55
N SER A 230 -12.33 21.78 14.23
CA SER A 230 -12.51 22.50 12.97
C SER A 230 -11.46 22.08 11.94
N GLY A 231 -10.28 21.69 12.39
CA GLY A 231 -9.18 21.25 11.55
C GLY A 231 -8.50 20.01 12.09
N ILE A 232 -8.21 19.07 11.20
CA ILE A 232 -7.47 17.84 11.51
C ILE A 232 -6.41 17.65 10.45
N ILE A 233 -5.16 17.45 10.89
CA ILE A 233 -4.03 17.14 10.03
C ILE A 233 -3.51 15.78 10.40
N ILE A 234 -3.52 14.83 9.45
CA ILE A 234 -2.93 13.51 9.62
C ILE A 234 -1.72 13.40 8.71
N ASP A 235 -0.55 13.24 9.32
CA ASP A 235 0.71 13.06 8.61
C ASP A 235 1.15 11.60 8.63
N GLU A 236 1.85 11.20 7.57
CA GLU A 236 2.44 9.86 7.39
C GLU A 236 1.44 8.70 7.67
N TYR A 237 0.21 8.80 7.13
CA TYR A 237 -0.85 7.82 7.37
C TYR A 237 -0.44 6.39 6.98
N HIS A 238 0.47 6.21 6.01
CA HIS A 238 1.00 4.90 5.63
C HIS A 238 1.66 4.13 6.79
N ALA A 239 2.12 4.83 7.83
CA ALA A 239 2.77 4.24 8.99
C ALA A 239 1.78 3.82 10.09
N HIS A 240 0.49 4.23 10.01
CA HIS A 240 -0.51 3.88 11.01
C HIS A 240 -0.86 2.39 10.96
N PRO A 241 -0.75 1.65 12.07
CA PRO A 241 -1.02 0.22 12.11
C PRO A 241 -2.52 -0.11 12.04
N THR A 242 -3.38 0.82 12.48
CA THR A 242 -4.84 0.70 12.49
C THR A 242 -5.51 1.96 11.98
N SER A 243 -6.79 1.88 11.60
CA SER A 243 -7.60 3.05 11.20
C SER A 243 -8.15 3.86 12.38
N GLU A 244 -7.94 3.44 13.62
CA GLU A 244 -8.62 4.01 14.80
C GLU A 244 -8.51 5.54 14.89
N ILE A 245 -7.32 6.12 14.68
CA ILE A 245 -7.13 7.57 14.72
C ILE A 245 -7.84 8.23 13.55
N PHE A 246 -7.73 7.67 12.35
CA PHE A 246 -8.39 8.18 11.16
C PHE A 246 -9.91 8.16 11.31
N ASP A 247 -10.49 7.05 11.77
CA ASP A 247 -11.93 6.88 11.95
C ASP A 247 -12.47 7.79 13.05
N LEU A 248 -11.77 7.89 14.18
CA LEU A 248 -12.10 8.82 15.24
C LEU A 248 -12.16 10.27 14.71
N MET A 249 -11.14 10.69 13.98
CA MET A 249 -11.04 12.03 13.42
C MET A 249 -12.11 12.27 12.34
N ALA A 250 -12.35 11.29 11.47
CA ALA A 250 -13.35 11.38 10.43
C ALA A 250 -14.79 11.49 10.96
N THR A 251 -15.06 10.89 12.12
CA THR A 251 -16.37 10.93 12.80
C THR A 251 -16.53 12.08 13.78
N ALA A 252 -15.45 12.75 14.16
CA ALA A 252 -15.45 13.84 15.14
C ALA A 252 -16.03 15.18 14.62
N PHE A 253 -16.35 15.26 13.34
CA PHE A 253 -16.93 16.47 12.76
C PHE A 253 -18.36 16.70 13.26
N GLY A 254 -18.51 17.65 14.18
CA GLY A 254 -19.80 18.06 14.69
C GLY A 254 -20.51 19.06 13.76
N GLN A 255 -21.14 20.09 14.36
CA GLN A 255 -21.93 21.08 13.64
C GLN A 255 -21.11 22.29 13.13
N ARG A 256 -19.79 22.21 13.10
CA ARG A 256 -18.95 23.30 12.59
C ARG A 256 -19.12 23.47 11.09
N ALA A 257 -19.11 24.73 10.63
CA ALA A 257 -19.35 25.06 9.23
C ALA A 257 -18.17 24.73 8.33
N GLN A 258 -16.95 25.03 8.78
CA GLN A 258 -15.70 24.99 8.00
C GLN A 258 -14.75 23.88 8.43
N VAL A 259 -15.25 22.65 8.62
CA VAL A 259 -14.40 21.53 8.97
C VAL A 259 -13.50 21.10 7.81
N LEU A 260 -12.26 20.73 8.11
CA LEU A 260 -11.35 20.12 7.15
C LEU A 260 -10.45 19.09 7.84
N MET A 261 -10.46 17.87 7.33
CA MET A 261 -9.47 16.84 7.63
C MET A 261 -8.54 16.67 6.43
N THR A 262 -7.26 16.97 6.62
CA THR A 262 -6.24 16.81 5.58
C THR A 262 -5.33 15.66 5.94
N THR A 263 -5.29 14.65 5.11
CA THR A 263 -4.37 13.51 5.22
C THR A 263 -3.32 13.63 4.14
N ILE A 264 -2.05 13.62 4.52
CA ILE A 264 -0.95 13.56 3.56
C ILE A 264 -0.04 12.39 3.90
N THR A 265 0.44 11.71 2.88
CA THR A 265 1.27 10.52 3.07
C THR A 265 2.15 10.25 1.86
N THR A 266 3.06 9.31 1.99
CA THR A 266 3.70 8.61 0.87
C THR A 266 3.05 7.24 0.71
N ALA A 267 3.38 6.55 -0.38
CA ALA A 267 3.18 5.11 -0.46
C ALA A 267 3.90 4.38 0.69
N GLY A 268 3.49 3.17 0.97
CA GLY A 268 4.05 2.32 2.01
C GLY A 268 4.43 0.93 1.50
N ASN A 269 4.96 0.12 2.42
CA ASN A 269 5.36 -1.26 2.16
C ASN A 269 4.27 -2.28 2.57
N ASN A 270 3.14 -1.81 3.10
CA ASN A 270 2.07 -2.68 3.57
C ASN A 270 0.78 -2.36 2.83
N VAL A 271 0.48 -3.14 1.81
CA VAL A 271 -0.75 -3.04 1.01
C VAL A 271 -2.01 -3.55 1.76
N GLU A 272 -1.85 -4.16 2.93
CA GLU A 272 -2.95 -4.50 3.84
C GLU A 272 -3.23 -3.40 4.86
N SER A 273 -2.45 -2.31 4.83
CA SER A 273 -2.63 -1.20 5.77
C SER A 273 -3.95 -0.46 5.54
N PRO A 274 -4.52 0.14 6.60
CA PRO A 274 -5.68 1.01 6.45
C PRO A 274 -5.45 2.15 5.45
N CYS A 275 -4.23 2.68 5.38
CA CYS A 275 -3.86 3.72 4.44
C CYS A 275 -3.95 3.26 2.98
N HIS A 276 -3.52 2.02 2.67
CA HIS A 276 -3.68 1.47 1.32
C HIS A 276 -5.15 1.24 0.96
N GLY A 277 -5.96 0.78 1.93
CA GLY A 277 -7.42 0.69 1.73
C GLY A 277 -8.05 2.04 1.39
N GLU A 278 -7.66 3.11 2.10
CA GLU A 278 -8.11 4.48 1.83
C GLU A 278 -7.57 5.00 0.48
N TYR A 279 -6.33 4.70 0.12
CA TYR A 279 -5.75 5.02 -1.18
C TYR A 279 -6.55 4.40 -2.33
N LEU A 280 -6.91 3.11 -2.25
CA LEU A 280 -7.74 2.44 -3.26
C LEU A 280 -9.14 3.06 -3.34
N TYR A 281 -9.73 3.42 -2.20
CA TYR A 281 -11.00 4.12 -2.16
C TYR A 281 -10.91 5.51 -2.82
N CYS A 282 -9.82 6.24 -2.57
CA CYS A 282 -9.56 7.53 -3.19
C CYS A 282 -9.37 7.43 -4.71
N LYS A 283 -8.71 6.38 -5.23
CA LYS A 283 -8.63 6.11 -6.69
C LYS A 283 -10.03 5.95 -7.28
N ARG A 284 -10.90 5.20 -6.63
CA ARG A 284 -12.30 5.04 -7.07
C ARG A 284 -13.08 6.36 -7.05
N ILE A 285 -12.83 7.26 -6.08
CA ILE A 285 -13.44 8.60 -6.05
C ILE A 285 -12.95 9.44 -7.25
N LEU A 286 -11.69 9.32 -7.67
CA LEU A 286 -11.22 10.01 -8.87
C LEU A 286 -11.89 9.50 -10.14
N GLU A 287 -12.19 8.23 -10.23
CA GLU A 287 -12.92 7.61 -11.35
C GLU A 287 -14.43 7.94 -11.31
N ASP A 288 -15.02 7.96 -10.10
CA ASP A 288 -16.44 8.27 -9.87
C ASP A 288 -16.59 9.28 -8.71
N PRO A 289 -16.50 10.59 -8.98
CA PRO A 289 -16.65 11.62 -7.95
C PRO A 289 -17.98 11.60 -7.19
N SER A 290 -19.01 10.96 -7.73
CA SER A 290 -20.31 10.81 -7.08
C SER A 290 -20.28 9.92 -5.84
N LEU A 291 -19.25 9.07 -5.69
CA LEU A 291 -19.06 8.26 -4.49
C LEU A 291 -18.84 9.10 -3.24
N GLN A 292 -18.09 10.23 -3.38
CA GLN A 292 -17.82 11.13 -2.26
C GLN A 292 -17.48 12.54 -2.75
N GLU A 293 -18.52 13.35 -2.95
CA GLU A 293 -18.41 14.68 -3.56
C GLU A 293 -17.60 15.68 -2.72
N ARG A 294 -17.59 15.49 -1.39
CA ARG A 294 -16.91 16.38 -0.44
C ARG A 294 -15.52 15.91 -0.02
N TYR A 295 -14.92 15.01 -0.80
CA TYR A 295 -13.57 14.52 -0.58
C TYR A 295 -12.66 14.98 -1.73
N PHE A 296 -11.69 15.82 -1.42
CA PHE A 296 -10.62 16.18 -2.36
C PHE A 296 -9.57 15.09 -2.38
N VAL A 297 -9.21 14.63 -3.55
CA VAL A 297 -8.20 13.58 -3.73
C VAL A 297 -7.14 14.07 -4.71
N MET A 298 -5.86 13.92 -4.30
CA MET A 298 -4.70 14.12 -5.16
C MET A 298 -3.70 13.01 -4.91
N ILE A 299 -3.45 12.22 -5.94
CA ILE A 299 -2.49 11.12 -5.92
C ILE A 299 -1.45 11.37 -7.01
N ARG A 300 -0.18 11.50 -6.60
CA ARG A 300 0.96 11.70 -7.48
C ARG A 300 1.87 10.50 -7.45
N GLU A 301 1.78 9.68 -8.47
CA GLU A 301 2.50 8.43 -8.63
C GLU A 301 2.82 8.20 -10.10
N LEU A 302 3.74 7.28 -10.39
CA LEU A 302 3.93 6.78 -11.74
C LEU A 302 2.73 5.90 -12.13
N ASP A 303 2.39 5.91 -13.42
CA ASP A 303 1.37 5.01 -13.94
C ASP A 303 1.93 3.58 -13.96
N THR A 304 1.23 2.67 -13.28
CA THR A 304 1.59 1.25 -13.25
C THR A 304 0.94 0.52 -14.43
N LYS A 305 1.60 -0.55 -14.90
CA LYS A 305 1.03 -1.44 -15.91
C LYS A 305 -0.29 -1.99 -15.42
N GLU A 306 -1.36 -1.77 -16.16
CA GLU A 306 -2.59 -2.50 -15.95
C GLU A 306 -2.49 -3.85 -16.69
N PRO A 307 -2.95 -4.97 -16.08
CA PRO A 307 -3.05 -6.23 -16.79
C PRO A 307 -4.06 -6.07 -17.94
N THR A 308 -3.58 -5.97 -19.15
CA THR A 308 -4.42 -5.97 -20.35
C THR A 308 -4.14 -7.23 -21.15
N ASP A 309 -5.19 -7.83 -21.75
CA ASP A 309 -5.03 -8.95 -22.68
C ASP A 309 -4.34 -8.54 -24.01
N ASP A 310 -3.99 -7.28 -24.14
CA ASP A 310 -3.43 -6.66 -25.34
C ASP A 310 -1.98 -6.23 -25.04
N GLU A 311 -1.01 -7.04 -25.45
CA GLU A 311 0.43 -6.82 -25.22
C GLU A 311 0.95 -5.51 -25.84
N ASP A 312 0.24 -4.94 -26.82
CA ASP A 312 0.57 -3.65 -27.46
C ASP A 312 0.14 -2.42 -26.60
N LYS A 313 -0.62 -2.62 -25.53
CA LYS A 313 -1.05 -1.57 -24.59
C LYS A 313 -0.27 -1.60 -23.28
N ASP A 314 1.05 -1.66 -23.34
CA ASP A 314 1.90 -1.42 -22.17
C ASP A 314 1.82 0.05 -21.77
N THR A 315 0.87 0.38 -20.90
CA THR A 315 0.57 1.76 -20.46
C THR A 315 1.35 2.17 -19.22
N GLY A 316 2.22 1.31 -18.70
CA GLY A 316 3.04 1.61 -17.52
C GLY A 316 4.22 2.54 -17.82
N ASP A 317 4.55 3.40 -16.86
CA ASP A 317 5.74 4.23 -16.93
C ASP A 317 7.02 3.41 -16.70
N ASP A 318 8.06 3.72 -17.46
CA ASP A 318 9.40 3.24 -17.13
C ASP A 318 9.93 3.99 -15.89
N GLU A 319 10.14 3.27 -14.80
CA GLU A 319 10.68 3.81 -13.55
C GLU A 319 12.13 4.29 -13.66
N HIS A 320 12.84 3.91 -14.72
CA HIS A 320 14.21 4.31 -15.01
C HIS A 320 14.29 5.61 -15.84
N ASP A 321 13.19 6.05 -16.48
CA ASP A 321 13.18 7.30 -17.22
C ASP A 321 12.93 8.51 -16.29
N PRO A 322 13.91 9.42 -16.11
CA PRO A 322 13.77 10.62 -15.29
C PRO A 322 12.59 11.53 -15.67
N LYS A 323 12.10 11.45 -16.91
CA LYS A 323 10.95 12.24 -17.36
C LYS A 323 9.66 11.86 -16.65
N ASN A 324 9.55 10.61 -16.20
CA ASN A 324 8.38 10.12 -15.48
C ASN A 324 8.39 10.52 -13.99
N TRP A 325 9.55 10.83 -13.43
CA TRP A 325 9.69 11.07 -11.98
C TRP A 325 8.92 12.31 -11.50
N ILE A 326 8.67 13.28 -12.38
CA ILE A 326 7.86 14.46 -12.04
C ILE A 326 6.43 14.08 -11.62
N LYS A 327 5.89 12.96 -12.11
CA LYS A 327 4.55 12.46 -11.76
C LYS A 327 4.39 12.22 -10.25
N SER A 328 5.47 11.85 -9.56
CA SER A 328 5.50 11.66 -8.11
C SER A 328 6.25 12.75 -7.35
N ASN A 329 7.04 13.59 -8.05
CA ASN A 329 7.95 14.57 -7.45
C ASN A 329 7.79 15.98 -8.05
N PRO A 330 6.63 16.62 -7.92
CA PRO A 330 6.41 17.91 -8.58
C PRO A 330 7.33 19.02 -8.08
N LEU A 331 7.75 19.02 -6.81
CA LEU A 331 8.69 20.00 -6.27
C LEU A 331 10.15 19.64 -6.60
N ARG A 332 10.56 18.40 -6.34
CA ARG A 332 11.97 18.00 -6.61
C ARG A 332 12.33 18.12 -8.08
N CYS A 333 11.42 17.71 -8.96
CA CYS A 333 11.65 17.80 -10.41
C CYS A 333 11.42 19.23 -10.97
N SER A 334 11.08 20.22 -10.14
CA SER A 334 10.99 21.61 -10.59
C SER A 334 12.35 22.29 -10.78
N THR A 335 13.44 21.65 -10.32
CA THR A 335 14.82 22.15 -10.46
C THR A 335 15.75 21.08 -11.01
N PRO A 336 16.79 21.49 -11.79
CA PRO A 336 17.80 20.54 -12.29
C PRO A 336 18.54 19.80 -11.17
N GLU A 337 18.79 20.46 -10.05
CA GLU A 337 19.48 19.89 -8.89
C GLU A 337 18.63 18.79 -8.23
N GLY A 338 17.32 18.99 -8.15
CA GLY A 338 16.41 18.00 -7.59
C GLY A 338 16.30 16.75 -8.48
N ILE A 339 16.36 16.91 -9.81
CA ILE A 339 16.42 15.78 -10.75
C ILE A 339 17.76 15.05 -10.62
N ALA A 340 18.87 15.78 -10.49
CA ALA A 340 20.20 15.19 -10.31
C ALA A 340 20.30 14.38 -9.01
N ASP A 341 19.78 14.91 -7.89
CA ASP A 341 19.71 14.21 -6.60
C ASP A 341 18.84 12.92 -6.69
N LEU A 342 17.72 12.98 -7.41
CA LEU A 342 16.90 11.79 -7.67
C LEU A 342 17.66 10.75 -8.49
N LYS A 343 18.40 11.19 -9.51
CA LYS A 343 19.17 10.30 -10.37
C LYS A 343 20.30 9.61 -9.61
N GLU A 344 21.02 10.33 -8.75
CA GLU A 344 22.04 9.74 -7.88
C GLU A 344 21.46 8.65 -6.98
N GLN A 345 20.30 8.91 -6.34
CA GLN A 345 19.62 7.94 -5.48
C GLN A 345 19.08 6.74 -6.28
N HIS A 346 18.62 6.96 -7.53
CA HIS A 346 18.23 5.88 -8.45
C HIS A 346 19.42 4.99 -8.78
N ASP A 347 20.53 5.59 -9.24
CA ASP A 347 21.73 4.87 -9.66
C ASP A 347 22.36 4.10 -8.49
N GLU A 348 22.33 4.65 -7.26
CA GLU A 348 22.72 3.92 -6.05
C GLU A 348 21.79 2.73 -5.75
N ALA A 349 20.48 2.94 -5.82
CA ALA A 349 19.52 1.89 -5.48
C ALA A 349 19.60 0.70 -6.44
N PHE A 350 19.56 0.97 -7.74
CA PHE A 350 19.56 -0.06 -8.79
C PHE A 350 20.95 -0.63 -9.07
N GLY A 351 22.00 0.19 -9.00
CA GLY A 351 23.39 -0.25 -9.15
C GLY A 351 23.86 -1.17 -8.03
N SER A 352 23.30 -1.05 -6.82
CA SER A 352 23.62 -1.92 -5.68
C SER A 352 23.07 -3.34 -5.86
N LEU A 353 22.08 -3.55 -6.73
CA LEU A 353 21.31 -4.79 -6.90
C LEU A 353 20.65 -5.30 -5.60
N LEU A 354 20.62 -4.47 -4.54
CA LEU A 354 20.02 -4.84 -3.26
C LEU A 354 18.51 -4.57 -3.29
N PRO A 355 17.69 -5.61 -3.11
CA PRO A 355 16.23 -5.51 -3.18
C PRO A 355 15.63 -4.44 -2.27
N ASP A 356 16.16 -4.29 -1.07
CA ASP A 356 15.66 -3.33 -0.09
C ASP A 356 15.94 -1.88 -0.49
N LYS A 357 17.06 -1.61 -1.16
CA LYS A 357 17.37 -0.28 -1.68
C LYS A 357 16.44 0.09 -2.83
N ILE A 358 16.22 -0.83 -3.77
CA ILE A 358 15.28 -0.66 -4.90
C ILE A 358 13.86 -0.41 -4.37
N ARG A 359 13.40 -1.24 -3.42
CA ARG A 359 12.09 -1.04 -2.77
C ARG A 359 11.99 0.31 -2.07
N ALA A 360 13.01 0.67 -1.29
CA ALA A 360 13.04 1.96 -0.61
C ALA A 360 12.98 3.14 -1.59
N PHE A 361 13.64 3.03 -2.74
CA PHE A 361 13.58 4.04 -3.80
C PHE A 361 12.16 4.12 -4.40
N ARG A 362 11.56 2.99 -4.79
CA ARG A 362 10.19 2.94 -5.32
C ARG A 362 9.18 3.58 -4.37
N VAL A 363 9.18 3.20 -3.11
CA VAL A 363 8.24 3.73 -2.10
C VAL A 363 8.50 5.20 -1.80
N LYS A 364 9.76 5.56 -1.52
CA LYS A 364 10.10 6.88 -0.98
C LYS A 364 10.26 7.95 -2.05
N ASN A 365 10.76 7.56 -3.23
CA ASN A 365 11.11 8.50 -4.30
C ASN A 365 10.17 8.45 -5.50
N LEU A 366 9.47 7.33 -5.73
CA LEU A 366 8.50 7.21 -6.82
C LEU A 366 7.05 7.11 -6.35
N ASN A 367 6.82 7.06 -5.02
CA ASN A 367 5.50 6.95 -4.41
C ASN A 367 4.71 5.70 -4.88
N ILE A 368 5.43 4.61 -5.14
CA ILE A 368 4.85 3.34 -5.60
C ILE A 368 4.59 2.44 -4.38
N TRP A 369 3.36 1.95 -4.24
CA TRP A 369 3.05 0.92 -3.26
C TRP A 369 3.72 -0.40 -3.63
N VAL A 370 4.46 -0.98 -2.69
CA VAL A 370 5.19 -2.24 -2.91
C VAL A 370 4.67 -3.29 -1.95
N HIS A 371 4.39 -4.48 -2.47
CA HIS A 371 4.04 -5.62 -1.65
C HIS A 371 5.19 -6.03 -0.74
N GLY A 372 4.90 -6.20 0.55
CA GLY A 372 5.81 -6.82 1.51
C GLY A 372 6.50 -5.83 2.46
N GLN A 373 6.80 -6.35 3.67
CA GLN A 373 7.60 -5.63 4.68
C GLN A 373 9.05 -5.49 4.21
N ALA A 374 9.82 -4.60 4.84
CA ALA A 374 11.23 -4.37 4.51
C ALA A 374 12.08 -5.66 4.44
N ASN A 375 11.69 -6.69 5.20
CA ASN A 375 12.32 -8.00 5.22
C ASN A 375 11.45 -9.10 4.57
N SER A 376 10.48 -8.75 3.72
CA SER A 376 9.65 -9.74 3.04
C SER A 376 10.50 -10.67 2.20
N TYR A 377 10.29 -11.96 2.39
CA TYR A 377 11.03 -12.99 1.68
C TYR A 377 10.86 -12.91 0.15
N MET A 378 9.63 -12.69 -0.33
CA MET A 378 9.30 -12.75 -1.75
C MET A 378 8.70 -11.45 -2.30
N GLY A 379 8.54 -10.41 -1.48
CA GLY A 379 7.76 -9.22 -1.84
C GLY A 379 8.19 -8.52 -3.13
N MET A 380 9.48 -8.52 -3.46
CA MET A 380 9.98 -7.91 -4.70
C MET A 380 9.81 -8.77 -5.96
N TYR A 381 9.39 -10.01 -5.80
CA TYR A 381 9.16 -10.94 -6.90
C TYR A 381 7.67 -11.24 -7.11
N ALA A 382 6.77 -10.37 -6.63
CA ALA A 382 5.33 -10.59 -6.68
C ALA A 382 4.84 -10.81 -8.13
N ASP A 383 5.22 -9.92 -9.05
CA ASP A 383 4.84 -10.02 -10.46
C ASP A 383 5.41 -11.27 -11.12
N LYS A 384 6.68 -11.63 -10.78
CA LYS A 384 7.30 -12.86 -11.27
C LYS A 384 6.59 -14.11 -10.72
N TRP A 385 6.25 -14.10 -9.43
CA TRP A 385 5.49 -15.19 -8.83
C TRP A 385 4.17 -15.41 -9.58
N ASP A 386 3.40 -14.36 -9.83
CA ASP A 386 2.12 -14.47 -10.52
C ASP A 386 2.27 -14.97 -11.97
N ALA A 387 3.31 -14.53 -12.68
CA ALA A 387 3.62 -15.00 -14.03
C ALA A 387 4.03 -16.49 -14.10
N LEU A 388 4.46 -17.09 -12.99
CA LEU A 388 4.86 -18.51 -12.90
C LEU A 388 3.70 -19.46 -12.50
N ALA A 389 2.51 -18.90 -12.27
CA ALA A 389 1.32 -19.68 -11.97
C ALA A 389 0.77 -20.39 -13.21
N LEU A 390 0.44 -21.65 -13.07
CA LEU A 390 -0.39 -22.36 -14.02
C LEU A 390 -1.82 -22.53 -13.50
N PRO A 391 -2.83 -22.53 -14.38
CA PRO A 391 -4.14 -23.02 -14.01
C PRO A 391 -4.03 -24.42 -13.39
N ARG A 392 -4.74 -24.65 -12.28
CA ARG A 392 -4.59 -25.86 -11.47
C ARG A 392 -4.69 -27.17 -12.29
N GLU A 393 -5.59 -27.21 -13.25
CA GLU A 393 -5.76 -28.39 -14.12
C GLU A 393 -4.49 -28.66 -14.96
N LYS A 394 -3.92 -27.63 -15.56
CA LYS A 394 -2.67 -27.72 -16.33
C LYS A 394 -1.48 -28.09 -15.44
N PHE A 395 -1.44 -27.56 -14.22
CA PHE A 395 -0.42 -27.92 -13.25
C PHE A 395 -0.51 -29.42 -12.90
N LEU A 396 -1.70 -29.92 -12.56
CA LEU A 396 -1.90 -31.34 -12.23
C LEU A 396 -1.56 -32.26 -13.41
N GLU A 397 -1.84 -31.84 -14.64
CA GLU A 397 -1.43 -32.58 -15.84
C GLU A 397 0.09 -32.61 -15.99
N LEU A 398 0.78 -31.50 -15.76
CA LEU A 398 2.25 -31.38 -15.81
C LEU A 398 2.93 -32.33 -14.84
N VAL A 399 2.39 -32.47 -13.62
CA VAL A 399 3.02 -33.27 -12.55
C VAL A 399 2.45 -34.68 -12.39
N ARG A 400 1.53 -35.10 -13.25
CA ARG A 400 0.90 -36.43 -13.19
C ARG A 400 1.92 -37.54 -13.30
N GLY A 401 1.88 -38.51 -12.39
CA GLY A 401 2.74 -39.68 -12.38
C GLY A 401 4.20 -39.40 -12.02
N ARG A 402 4.53 -38.16 -11.67
CA ARG A 402 5.92 -37.79 -11.36
C ARG A 402 6.36 -38.20 -9.95
N LEU A 403 7.66 -38.31 -9.81
CA LEU A 403 8.34 -38.44 -8.51
C LEU A 403 8.36 -37.07 -7.83
N CYS A 404 8.10 -37.03 -6.53
CA CYS A 404 8.11 -35.80 -5.72
C CYS A 404 8.63 -36.02 -4.31
N ASN A 405 9.13 -34.96 -3.68
CA ASN A 405 9.26 -34.89 -2.23
C ASN A 405 8.00 -34.28 -1.65
N ASN A 406 7.62 -34.75 -0.48
CA ASN A 406 6.58 -34.18 0.36
C ASN A 406 7.23 -33.51 1.57
N GLY A 407 6.69 -32.38 2.03
CA GLY A 407 7.12 -31.68 3.24
C GLY A 407 5.93 -31.35 4.12
N ASP A 408 6.06 -31.53 5.44
CA ASP A 408 4.97 -31.37 6.38
C ASP A 408 5.37 -30.47 7.55
N ASP A 409 4.61 -29.36 7.70
CA ASP A 409 4.64 -28.45 8.86
C ASP A 409 3.39 -28.69 9.71
N LEU A 410 3.55 -29.44 10.82
CA LEU A 410 2.47 -29.95 11.64
C LEU A 410 2.27 -29.16 12.93
N SER A 411 1.14 -28.48 13.07
CA SER A 411 0.74 -27.75 14.27
C SER A 411 -0.14 -28.61 15.21
N LYS A 412 0.13 -28.56 16.52
CA LYS A 412 -0.69 -29.26 17.56
C LYS A 412 -1.95 -28.50 17.98
N SER A 413 -2.00 -27.22 17.70
CA SER A 413 -3.07 -26.35 18.21
C SER A 413 -4.03 -25.91 17.10
N ILE A 414 -4.81 -24.90 17.39
CA ILE A 414 -5.77 -24.27 16.47
C ILE A 414 -5.09 -23.68 15.20
N ASP A 415 -3.76 -23.77 15.08
CA ASP A 415 -2.97 -23.20 13.98
C ASP A 415 -3.14 -23.95 12.67
N LEU A 416 -2.73 -23.30 11.56
CA LEU A 416 -2.70 -23.90 10.24
C LEU A 416 -1.64 -25.02 10.21
N THR A 417 -2.01 -26.16 9.68
CA THR A 417 -1.12 -27.27 9.36
C THR A 417 -0.98 -27.36 7.85
N ALA A 418 0.18 -27.69 7.33
CA ALA A 418 0.45 -27.67 5.92
C ALA A 418 1.17 -28.92 5.42
N THR A 419 0.84 -29.35 4.19
CA THR A 419 1.61 -30.33 3.41
C THR A 419 1.98 -29.70 2.07
N GLY A 420 3.26 -29.82 1.69
CA GLY A 420 3.81 -29.30 0.45
C GLY A 420 4.36 -30.42 -0.44
N PHE A 421 4.32 -30.24 -1.75
CA PHE A 421 4.88 -31.18 -2.73
C PHE A 421 5.82 -30.43 -3.67
N VAL A 422 6.99 -31.03 -3.90
CA VAL A 422 8.04 -30.49 -4.76
C VAL A 422 8.41 -31.54 -5.82
N PHE A 423 8.36 -31.13 -7.08
CA PHE A 423 8.66 -31.97 -8.24
C PHE A 423 9.87 -31.41 -8.99
N ALA A 424 10.90 -32.22 -9.23
CA ALA A 424 11.94 -31.87 -10.18
C ALA A 424 11.41 -32.12 -11.60
N LEU A 425 11.21 -31.06 -12.38
CA LEU A 425 10.74 -31.18 -13.77
C LEU A 425 11.90 -31.61 -14.69
N ASP A 426 13.08 -31.07 -14.40
CA ASP A 426 14.38 -31.39 -15.01
C ASP A 426 15.52 -30.97 -14.06
N SER A 427 16.73 -30.85 -14.57
CA SER A 427 17.92 -30.47 -13.77
C SER A 427 17.81 -29.06 -13.16
N GLU A 428 17.00 -28.18 -13.73
CA GLU A 428 16.91 -26.77 -13.33
C GLU A 428 15.53 -26.36 -12.84
N ARG A 429 14.46 -26.82 -13.48
CA ARG A 429 13.10 -26.39 -13.19
C ARG A 429 12.44 -27.26 -12.13
N VAL A 430 11.65 -26.58 -11.29
CA VAL A 430 10.91 -27.18 -10.17
C VAL A 430 9.46 -26.79 -10.22
N ALA A 431 8.56 -27.73 -9.95
CA ALA A 431 7.15 -27.44 -9.72
C ALA A 431 6.80 -27.61 -8.24
N ILE A 432 5.95 -26.73 -7.69
CA ILE A 432 5.51 -26.80 -6.30
C ILE A 432 4.00 -26.65 -6.19
N CYS A 433 3.40 -27.32 -5.22
CA CYS A 433 2.06 -27.04 -4.71
C CYS A 433 1.99 -27.34 -3.22
N ALA A 434 0.99 -26.80 -2.53
CA ALA A 434 0.79 -27.07 -1.12
C ALA A 434 -0.70 -27.03 -0.76
N HIS A 435 -1.05 -27.72 0.35
CA HIS A 435 -2.41 -27.80 0.87
C HIS A 435 -2.42 -27.51 2.36
N GLY A 436 -3.39 -26.70 2.83
CA GLY A 436 -3.55 -26.35 4.23
C GLY A 436 -4.63 -27.16 4.93
N PHE A 437 -4.51 -27.31 6.26
CA PHE A 437 -5.55 -27.91 7.12
C PHE A 437 -5.80 -26.97 8.29
N ILE A 438 -7.08 -26.68 8.55
CA ILE A 438 -7.48 -25.77 9.62
C ILE A 438 -8.65 -26.38 10.41
N PRO A 439 -8.61 -26.41 11.76
CA PRO A 439 -9.71 -26.90 12.57
C PRO A 439 -10.95 -26.01 12.46
N GLU A 440 -12.14 -26.64 12.33
CA GLU A 440 -13.43 -25.93 12.20
C GLU A 440 -13.67 -24.95 13.34
N GLY A 441 -13.34 -25.33 14.57
CA GLY A 441 -13.52 -24.47 15.76
C GLY A 441 -12.70 -23.19 15.73
N GLY A 442 -11.62 -23.12 14.93
CA GLY A 442 -10.76 -21.95 14.78
C GLY A 442 -11.11 -21.05 13.59
N VAL A 443 -11.74 -21.58 12.54
CA VAL A 443 -11.91 -20.92 11.24
C VAL A 443 -12.47 -19.50 11.33
N VAL A 444 -13.58 -19.31 12.06
CA VAL A 444 -14.25 -18.00 12.16
C VAL A 444 -13.35 -16.96 12.84
N ASN A 445 -12.58 -17.38 13.84
CA ASN A 445 -11.64 -16.49 14.52
C ASN A 445 -10.46 -16.16 13.61
N HIS A 446 -9.91 -17.16 12.91
CA HIS A 446 -8.81 -16.97 11.98
C HIS A 446 -9.18 -16.10 10.78
N GLU A 447 -10.38 -16.24 10.21
CA GLU A 447 -10.84 -15.31 9.16
C GLU A 447 -10.88 -13.86 9.62
N LYS A 448 -11.18 -13.60 10.91
CA LYS A 448 -11.17 -12.25 11.49
C LYS A 448 -9.77 -11.74 11.80
N THR A 449 -8.91 -12.58 12.38
CA THR A 449 -7.56 -12.18 12.78
C THR A 449 -6.62 -12.10 11.60
N ASP A 450 -6.65 -13.10 10.73
CA ASP A 450 -5.75 -13.24 9.59
C ASP A 450 -6.26 -12.43 8.37
N LYS A 451 -7.56 -12.03 8.40
CA LYS A 451 -8.26 -11.25 7.35
C LYS A 451 -8.26 -11.92 5.99
N VAL A 452 -8.40 -13.23 5.97
CA VAL A 452 -8.40 -14.05 4.74
C VAL A 452 -9.57 -15.04 4.72
N PRO A 453 -10.09 -15.43 3.54
CA PRO A 453 -11.31 -16.21 3.39
C PRO A 453 -11.04 -17.73 3.40
N TYR A 454 -10.70 -18.33 4.54
CA TYR A 454 -10.39 -19.76 4.63
C TYR A 454 -11.51 -20.65 4.11
N ARG A 455 -12.79 -20.30 4.35
CA ARG A 455 -13.95 -21.07 3.85
C ARG A 455 -14.06 -21.05 2.33
N ASP A 456 -13.72 -19.94 1.68
CA ASP A 456 -13.73 -19.87 0.23
C ASP A 456 -12.52 -20.59 -0.36
N TRP A 457 -11.35 -20.52 0.30
CA TRP A 457 -10.19 -21.32 -0.07
C TRP A 457 -10.45 -22.82 0.07
N ALA A 458 -11.22 -23.23 1.09
CA ALA A 458 -11.63 -24.63 1.25
C ALA A 458 -12.56 -25.07 0.13
N LYS A 459 -13.56 -24.25 -0.28
CA LYS A 459 -14.41 -24.53 -1.44
C LYS A 459 -13.61 -24.63 -2.74
N GLY A 460 -12.56 -23.80 -2.88
CA GLY A 460 -11.61 -23.84 -4.00
C GLY A 460 -10.65 -25.03 -3.96
N GLY A 461 -10.68 -25.82 -2.88
CA GLY A 461 -9.82 -27.00 -2.70
C GLY A 461 -8.36 -26.67 -2.32
N TRP A 462 -8.08 -25.45 -1.81
CA TRP A 462 -6.75 -25.02 -1.40
C TRP A 462 -6.42 -25.36 0.05
N CYS A 463 -7.45 -25.64 0.86
CA CYS A 463 -7.31 -26.16 2.21
C CYS A 463 -8.47 -27.09 2.56
N THR A 464 -8.31 -27.83 3.64
CA THR A 464 -9.33 -28.70 4.24
C THR A 464 -9.69 -28.18 5.63
N ILE A 465 -10.98 -27.93 5.88
CA ILE A 465 -11.48 -27.66 7.22
C ILE A 465 -11.69 -29.01 7.92
N THR A 466 -10.92 -29.27 8.98
CA THR A 466 -11.01 -30.53 9.74
C THR A 466 -12.00 -30.40 10.89
N PRO A 467 -12.82 -31.43 11.18
CA PRO A 467 -13.76 -31.38 12.30
C PRO A 467 -13.05 -31.17 13.66
N GLY A 468 -13.68 -30.40 14.56
CA GLY A 468 -13.20 -30.20 15.93
C GLY A 468 -12.30 -28.99 16.11
N ASN A 469 -11.54 -29.00 17.23
CA ASN A 469 -10.72 -27.85 17.68
C ASN A 469 -9.21 -28.04 17.45
N VAL A 470 -8.79 -29.18 16.93
CA VAL A 470 -7.37 -29.52 16.62
C VAL A 470 -7.29 -30.15 15.25
N THR A 471 -6.15 -30.01 14.58
CA THR A 471 -5.96 -30.60 13.27
C THR A 471 -5.91 -32.14 13.40
N ASP A 472 -6.70 -32.81 12.59
CA ASP A 472 -6.70 -34.25 12.45
C ASP A 472 -5.59 -34.68 11.47
N PHE A 473 -4.47 -35.21 11.98
CA PHE A 473 -3.36 -35.64 11.16
C PHE A 473 -3.67 -36.82 10.24
N HIS A 474 -4.72 -37.62 10.54
CA HIS A 474 -5.19 -38.62 9.58
C HIS A 474 -5.72 -37.96 8.29
N LYS A 475 -6.25 -36.75 8.35
CA LYS A 475 -6.65 -36.00 7.15
C LYS A 475 -5.44 -35.55 6.30
N VAL A 476 -4.32 -35.23 6.95
CA VAL A 476 -3.07 -34.95 6.25
C VAL A 476 -2.59 -36.23 5.52
N GLN A 477 -2.58 -37.37 6.21
CA GLN A 477 -2.22 -38.68 5.66
C GLN A 477 -3.16 -39.09 4.52
N ASP A 478 -4.47 -38.92 4.67
CA ASP A 478 -5.47 -39.16 3.63
C ASP A 478 -5.17 -38.30 2.38
N HIS A 479 -4.77 -37.05 2.56
CA HIS A 479 -4.46 -36.14 1.45
C HIS A 479 -3.23 -36.62 0.69
N ILE A 480 -2.15 -36.99 1.38
CA ILE A 480 -0.93 -37.54 0.81
C ILE A 480 -1.24 -38.84 0.02
N SER A 481 -1.92 -39.80 0.65
CA SER A 481 -2.32 -41.05 0.00
C SER A 481 -3.27 -40.87 -1.20
N ASN A 482 -4.17 -39.87 -1.11
CA ASN A 482 -5.07 -39.52 -2.21
C ASN A 482 -4.32 -38.86 -3.39
N ALA A 483 -3.27 -38.06 -3.13
CA ALA A 483 -2.41 -37.51 -4.16
C ALA A 483 -1.72 -38.64 -4.97
N GLU A 484 -1.19 -39.65 -4.30
CA GLU A 484 -0.63 -40.83 -4.97
C GLU A 484 -1.69 -41.58 -5.78
N LYS A 485 -2.84 -41.91 -5.18
CA LYS A 485 -3.90 -42.70 -5.84
C LYS A 485 -4.56 -41.97 -7.01
N LYS A 486 -4.83 -40.68 -6.89
CA LYS A 486 -5.60 -39.92 -7.88
C LYS A 486 -4.71 -39.28 -8.96
N GLN A 487 -3.52 -38.81 -8.59
CA GLN A 487 -2.62 -38.14 -9.51
C GLN A 487 -1.47 -39.04 -9.99
N GLY A 488 -1.31 -40.22 -9.36
CA GLY A 488 -0.23 -41.15 -9.66
C GLY A 488 1.12 -40.62 -9.18
N TRP A 489 1.16 -39.65 -8.27
CA TRP A 489 2.43 -39.15 -7.72
C TRP A 489 3.16 -40.26 -6.98
N ARG A 490 4.48 -40.22 -7.01
CA ARG A 490 5.33 -41.18 -6.29
C ARG A 490 6.19 -40.40 -5.30
N ILE A 491 5.94 -40.59 -4.01
CA ILE A 491 6.65 -39.87 -2.97
C ILE A 491 8.02 -40.49 -2.79
N HIS A 492 9.07 -39.73 -3.10
CA HIS A 492 10.46 -40.14 -2.94
C HIS A 492 10.91 -40.02 -1.47
N ARG A 493 10.68 -38.87 -0.85
CA ARG A 493 10.96 -38.58 0.55
C ARG A 493 9.82 -37.76 1.16
N LEU A 494 9.51 -38.09 2.43
CA LEU A 494 8.60 -37.34 3.27
C LEU A 494 9.44 -36.58 4.31
N CYS A 495 9.53 -35.26 4.14
CA CYS A 495 10.34 -34.36 4.95
C CYS A 495 9.45 -33.71 6.01
N TYR A 496 9.84 -33.68 7.27
CA TYR A 496 9.00 -33.16 8.34
C TYR A 496 9.78 -32.40 9.40
N ASP A 497 9.14 -31.37 9.99
CA ASP A 497 9.63 -30.73 11.21
C ASP A 497 9.47 -31.69 12.40
N PRO A 498 10.55 -32.07 13.12
CA PRO A 498 10.46 -32.98 14.25
C PRO A 498 9.64 -32.46 15.42
N TYR A 499 9.38 -31.15 15.45
CA TYR A 499 8.57 -30.55 16.50
C TYR A 499 7.10 -31.00 16.38
N ASN A 500 6.64 -31.81 17.34
CA ASN A 500 5.29 -32.39 17.40
C ASN A 500 4.95 -33.48 16.35
N ALA A 501 5.83 -33.88 15.47
CA ALA A 501 5.52 -34.79 14.36
C ALA A 501 6.02 -36.24 14.55
N THR A 502 6.62 -36.59 15.70
CA THR A 502 7.25 -37.92 15.92
C THR A 502 6.28 -39.08 15.70
N MET A 503 5.03 -38.97 16.19
CA MET A 503 4.02 -40.03 16.02
C MET A 503 3.61 -40.16 14.54
N PHE A 504 3.32 -39.04 13.89
CA PHE A 504 3.00 -38.99 12.46
C PHE A 504 4.13 -39.61 11.61
N ALA A 505 5.38 -39.21 11.85
CA ALA A 505 6.53 -39.73 11.12
C ALA A 505 6.68 -41.25 11.31
N THR A 506 6.44 -41.77 12.53
CA THR A 506 6.46 -43.22 12.80
C THR A 506 5.37 -43.96 12.03
N GLU A 507 4.17 -43.41 11.97
CA GLU A 507 3.05 -43.97 11.18
C GLU A 507 3.37 -43.96 9.70
N GLN A 508 3.92 -42.86 9.15
CA GLN A 508 4.33 -42.78 7.75
C GLN A 508 5.46 -43.76 7.41
N ALA A 509 6.45 -43.90 8.27
CA ALA A 509 7.52 -44.91 8.09
C ALA A 509 6.93 -46.35 8.10
N SER A 510 5.96 -46.63 8.97
CA SER A 510 5.26 -47.89 9.01
C SER A 510 4.38 -48.13 7.75
N ALA A 511 3.89 -47.06 7.13
CA ALA A 511 3.19 -47.12 5.84
C ALA A 511 4.13 -47.30 4.63
N GLY A 512 5.45 -47.32 4.84
CA GLY A 512 6.44 -47.57 3.81
C GLY A 512 7.10 -46.33 3.19
N TYR A 513 6.82 -45.12 3.70
CA TYR A 513 7.50 -43.90 3.23
C TYR A 513 8.90 -43.76 3.81
N THR A 514 9.83 -43.22 3.01
CA THR A 514 11.15 -42.78 3.49
C THR A 514 11.01 -41.43 4.15
N VAL A 515 10.98 -41.40 5.48
CA VAL A 515 10.81 -40.16 6.27
C VAL A 515 12.14 -39.52 6.60
N ILE A 516 12.25 -38.22 6.46
CA ILE A 516 13.44 -37.41 6.70
C ILE A 516 13.13 -36.29 7.70
N GLU A 517 13.86 -36.26 8.81
CA GLU A 517 13.79 -35.18 9.79
C GLU A 517 14.49 -33.92 9.28
N VAL A 518 13.77 -32.82 9.16
CA VAL A 518 14.27 -31.48 8.76
C VAL A 518 14.37 -30.59 10.00
N ARG A 519 15.59 -30.40 10.49
CA ARG A 519 15.83 -29.56 11.67
C ARG A 519 15.61 -28.09 11.36
N GLN A 520 14.74 -27.44 12.14
CA GLN A 520 14.34 -26.06 11.97
C GLN A 520 15.41 -25.07 12.45
N GLY A 521 16.44 -24.86 11.63
CA GLY A 521 17.53 -23.93 11.95
C GLY A 521 18.24 -23.38 10.70
N MET A 522 18.89 -22.24 10.87
CA MET A 522 19.59 -21.51 9.79
C MET A 522 20.49 -22.42 8.93
N ARG A 523 21.19 -23.35 9.57
CA ARG A 523 22.13 -24.24 8.88
C ARG A 523 21.42 -25.19 7.90
N THR A 524 20.24 -25.67 8.25
CA THR A 524 19.49 -26.63 7.43
C THR A 524 18.63 -25.92 6.38
N LEU A 525 17.95 -24.84 6.80
CA LEU A 525 16.92 -24.19 5.98
C LEU A 525 17.45 -23.09 5.07
N SER A 526 18.71 -22.63 5.24
CA SER A 526 19.24 -21.52 4.45
C SER A 526 19.29 -21.84 2.95
N GLU A 527 19.84 -22.97 2.58
CA GLU A 527 19.99 -23.34 1.17
C GLU A 527 18.63 -23.54 0.46
N PRO A 528 17.65 -24.32 1.00
CA PRO A 528 16.35 -24.45 0.34
C PRO A 528 15.56 -23.14 0.33
N THR A 529 15.73 -22.25 1.33
CA THR A 529 15.11 -20.92 1.33
C THR A 529 15.70 -20.05 0.21
N LYS A 530 17.02 -20.00 0.06
CA LYS A 530 17.66 -19.26 -1.06
C LYS A 530 17.24 -19.84 -2.40
N LEU A 531 17.25 -21.17 -2.53
CA LEU A 531 16.88 -21.86 -3.77
C LEU A 531 15.47 -21.51 -4.23
N LEU A 532 14.46 -21.52 -3.35
CA LEU A 532 13.09 -21.16 -3.73
C LEU A 532 13.03 -19.73 -4.30
N ARG A 533 13.70 -18.79 -3.66
CA ARG A 533 13.78 -17.40 -4.13
C ARG A 533 14.47 -17.32 -5.50
N ASP A 534 15.58 -18.03 -5.68
CA ASP A 534 16.37 -17.99 -6.91
C ASP A 534 15.62 -18.66 -8.08
N LEU A 535 14.84 -19.70 -7.82
CA LEU A 535 13.93 -20.32 -8.80
C LEU A 535 12.87 -19.34 -9.29
N VAL A 536 12.27 -18.56 -8.39
CA VAL A 536 11.32 -17.50 -8.75
C VAL A 536 12.03 -16.40 -9.53
N ALA A 537 13.16 -15.91 -9.04
CA ALA A 537 13.93 -14.83 -9.66
C ALA A 537 14.37 -15.16 -11.09
N SER A 538 14.75 -16.44 -11.34
CA SER A 538 15.22 -16.93 -12.64
C SER A 538 14.11 -17.46 -13.56
N GLY A 539 12.84 -17.46 -13.12
CA GLY A 539 11.73 -18.01 -13.91
C GLY A 539 11.73 -19.55 -14.05
N LYS A 540 12.40 -20.25 -13.14
CA LYS A 540 12.55 -21.71 -13.16
C LYS A 540 11.59 -22.44 -12.22
N LEU A 541 10.68 -21.72 -11.57
CA LEU A 541 9.60 -22.27 -10.75
C LEU A 541 8.29 -22.37 -11.56
N VAL A 542 7.47 -23.35 -11.22
CA VAL A 542 6.08 -23.44 -11.64
C VAL A 542 5.22 -23.76 -10.42
N HIS A 543 4.05 -23.12 -10.27
CA HIS A 543 3.14 -23.44 -9.17
C HIS A 543 1.66 -23.47 -9.64
N ASP A 544 0.79 -24.04 -8.80
CA ASP A 544 -0.62 -24.31 -9.12
C ASP A 544 -1.57 -23.11 -8.98
N GLY A 545 -1.03 -21.90 -8.75
CA GLY A 545 -1.82 -20.68 -8.55
C GLY A 545 -2.54 -20.60 -7.20
N SER A 546 -2.16 -21.42 -6.19
CA SER A 546 -2.79 -21.43 -4.88
C SER A 546 -2.72 -20.06 -4.19
N PRO A 547 -3.89 -19.41 -3.89
CA PRO A 547 -3.91 -18.14 -3.17
C PRO A 547 -3.45 -18.29 -1.71
N LEU A 548 -3.67 -19.45 -1.09
CA LEU A 548 -3.22 -19.75 0.25
C LEU A 548 -1.69 -19.90 0.31
N LEU A 549 -1.08 -20.60 -0.65
CA LEU A 549 0.38 -20.70 -0.74
C LEU A 549 1.00 -19.32 -1.01
N LYS A 550 0.44 -18.57 -1.96
CA LYS A 550 0.87 -17.18 -2.22
C LYS A 550 0.84 -16.36 -0.94
N TRP A 551 -0.28 -16.36 -0.21
CA TRP A 551 -0.41 -15.61 1.02
C TRP A 551 0.65 -16.00 2.08
N CYS A 552 0.91 -17.30 2.28
CA CYS A 552 1.95 -17.78 3.21
C CYS A 552 3.36 -17.34 2.78
N ILE A 553 3.71 -17.45 1.50
CA ILE A 553 5.01 -17.05 0.93
C ILE A 553 5.24 -15.54 1.14
N PHE A 554 4.22 -14.70 0.91
CA PHE A 554 4.35 -13.25 1.02
C PHE A 554 4.27 -12.73 2.46
N ASN A 555 3.73 -13.52 3.39
CA ASN A 555 3.80 -13.26 4.83
C ASN A 555 5.17 -13.52 5.43
N ALA A 556 5.97 -14.37 4.82
CA ALA A 556 7.27 -14.76 5.33
C ALA A 556 8.26 -13.59 5.25
N VAL A 557 9.07 -13.46 6.30
CA VAL A 557 10.21 -12.54 6.36
C VAL A 557 11.51 -13.30 6.56
N ASN A 558 12.61 -12.72 6.07
CA ASN A 558 13.92 -13.28 6.25
C ASN A 558 14.48 -12.96 7.65
N GLU A 559 14.90 -13.96 8.38
CA GLU A 559 15.88 -13.83 9.45
C GLU A 559 17.24 -14.17 8.89
N THR A 560 18.24 -13.30 9.08
CA THR A 560 19.58 -13.48 8.54
C THR A 560 20.58 -13.52 9.69
N ASP A 561 21.51 -14.48 9.66
CA ASP A 561 22.62 -14.56 10.60
C ASP A 561 23.88 -13.80 10.11
N LYS A 562 24.94 -13.82 10.93
CA LYS A 562 26.21 -13.14 10.63
C LYS A 562 26.96 -13.73 9.41
N ASN A 563 26.58 -14.94 8.98
CA ASN A 563 27.19 -15.64 7.86
C ASN A 563 26.31 -15.58 6.60
N GLU A 564 25.33 -14.66 6.57
CA GLU A 564 24.37 -14.49 5.48
C GLU A 564 23.48 -15.74 5.22
N ASN A 565 23.33 -16.62 6.21
CA ASN A 565 22.32 -17.64 6.16
C ASN A 565 20.97 -17.02 6.41
N ILE A 566 19.94 -17.48 5.68
CA ILE A 566 18.57 -16.98 5.80
C ILE A 566 17.62 -18.10 6.22
N MET A 567 16.59 -17.74 6.95
CA MET A 567 15.50 -18.65 7.32
C MET A 567 14.19 -17.86 7.31
N LEU A 568 13.08 -18.50 6.95
CA LEU A 568 11.77 -17.91 7.07
C LEU A 568 11.34 -17.78 8.53
N THR A 569 10.74 -16.64 8.87
CA THR A 569 10.23 -16.40 10.22
C THR A 569 8.94 -15.56 10.20
N LYS A 570 8.16 -15.67 11.29
CA LYS A 570 7.01 -14.81 11.61
C LYS A 570 7.40 -13.60 12.50
N LYS A 571 8.62 -13.50 13.03
CA LYS A 571 9.04 -12.58 14.11
C LYS A 571 8.65 -11.11 13.92
N ASN A 572 8.64 -10.63 12.67
CA ASN A 572 8.33 -9.24 12.35
C ASN A 572 6.95 -9.06 11.67
N ALA A 573 6.20 -10.15 11.49
CA ALA A 573 4.93 -10.16 10.77
C ALA A 573 3.70 -10.04 11.70
N GLY A 574 3.90 -10.12 13.04
CA GLY A 574 2.81 -10.22 14.02
C GLY A 574 2.21 -11.62 14.10
N ASP A 575 1.54 -11.92 15.21
CA ASP A 575 0.97 -13.24 15.53
C ASP A 575 -0.14 -13.70 14.57
N THR A 576 -0.64 -12.83 13.71
CA THR A 576 -1.74 -13.10 12.78
C THR A 576 -1.28 -13.60 11.41
N LYS A 577 0.02 -13.58 11.11
CA LYS A 577 0.55 -13.97 9.80
C LYS A 577 1.05 -15.42 9.83
N ARG A 578 0.59 -16.20 8.84
CA ARG A 578 0.91 -17.63 8.70
C ARG A 578 1.93 -17.81 7.58
N ILE A 579 2.86 -18.76 7.77
CA ILE A 579 3.89 -19.13 6.77
C ILE A 579 3.94 -20.64 6.54
N ASP A 580 3.02 -21.39 7.11
CA ASP A 580 3.04 -22.83 7.28
C ASP A 580 3.17 -23.57 5.91
N LEU A 581 2.44 -23.11 4.85
CA LEU A 581 2.59 -23.70 3.52
C LEU A 581 3.96 -23.40 2.89
N ALA A 582 4.53 -22.25 3.19
CA ALA A 582 5.88 -21.92 2.73
C ALA A 582 6.94 -22.78 3.45
N ALA A 583 6.79 -23.01 4.76
CA ALA A 583 7.66 -23.89 5.53
C ALA A 583 7.60 -25.32 5.00
N ALA A 584 6.41 -25.88 4.80
CA ALA A 584 6.25 -27.22 4.24
C ALA A 584 6.91 -27.38 2.85
N VAL A 585 6.82 -26.38 1.97
CA VAL A 585 7.51 -26.40 0.68
C VAL A 585 9.03 -26.35 0.85
N ILE A 586 9.55 -25.56 1.81
CA ILE A 586 11.00 -25.48 2.08
C ILE A 586 11.53 -26.78 2.66
N ASP A 587 10.77 -27.44 3.54
CA ASP A 587 11.13 -28.75 4.07
C ASP A 587 11.25 -29.80 2.94
N ALA A 588 10.31 -29.81 1.99
CA ALA A 588 10.39 -30.68 0.81
C ALA A 588 11.58 -30.32 -0.13
N LEU A 589 11.92 -29.02 -0.25
CA LEU A 589 13.05 -28.54 -1.05
C LEU A 589 14.40 -28.89 -0.42
N SER A 590 14.48 -29.11 0.91
CA SER A 590 15.72 -29.47 1.58
C SER A 590 16.37 -30.72 1.00
N GLU A 591 15.57 -31.63 0.42
CA GLU A 591 16.01 -32.89 -0.19
C GLU A 591 15.93 -32.87 -1.74
N ILE A 592 15.94 -31.68 -2.36
CA ILE A 592 15.78 -31.52 -3.82
C ILE A 592 16.88 -32.20 -4.63
N GLN A 593 18.12 -32.22 -4.14
CA GLN A 593 19.23 -32.88 -4.86
C GLN A 593 18.99 -34.39 -4.96
N SER A 594 18.59 -35.02 -3.87
CA SER A 594 18.23 -36.44 -3.85
C SER A 594 17.05 -36.74 -4.80
N LEU A 595 16.07 -35.84 -4.89
CA LEU A 595 14.95 -35.97 -5.83
C LEU A 595 15.43 -35.88 -7.28
N ARG A 596 16.31 -34.93 -7.61
CA ARG A 596 16.89 -34.78 -8.95
C ARG A 596 17.66 -36.04 -9.38
N ASP A 597 18.46 -36.55 -8.48
CA ASP A 597 19.25 -37.80 -8.72
C ASP A 597 18.29 -39.00 -8.98
N ALA A 598 17.22 -39.10 -8.20
CA ALA A 598 16.21 -40.15 -8.38
C ALA A 598 15.44 -40.01 -9.68
N VAL A 599 15.08 -38.78 -10.10
CA VAL A 599 14.43 -38.50 -11.38
C VAL A 599 15.35 -38.82 -12.56
N ALA A 600 16.62 -38.46 -12.48
CA ALA A 600 17.63 -38.80 -13.49
C ALA A 600 17.78 -40.31 -13.65
N PHE A 601 17.86 -41.04 -12.54
CA PHE A 601 17.93 -42.50 -12.53
C PHE A 601 16.65 -43.13 -13.11
N ASP A 602 15.45 -42.68 -12.70
CA ASP A 602 14.17 -43.18 -13.24
C ASP A 602 14.07 -42.95 -14.77
N SER A 603 14.60 -41.84 -15.26
CA SER A 603 14.65 -41.51 -16.69
C SER A 603 15.65 -42.43 -17.43
N TYR A 604 16.82 -42.68 -16.85
CA TYR A 604 17.81 -43.56 -17.43
C TYR A 604 17.29 -45.00 -17.54
N VAL A 605 16.65 -45.54 -16.49
CA VAL A 605 16.05 -46.90 -16.50
C VAL A 605 14.95 -47.04 -17.55
N LYS A 606 14.27 -45.96 -17.91
CA LYS A 606 13.22 -45.93 -18.94
C LYS A 606 13.74 -45.64 -20.34
N SER A 607 14.99 -45.31 -20.51
CA SER A 607 15.60 -45.08 -21.83
C SER A 607 15.99 -46.38 -22.53
N ASP A 608 16.03 -46.35 -23.88
CA ASP A 608 16.49 -47.51 -24.70
C ASP A 608 17.99 -47.88 -24.44
N GLU A 609 18.73 -47.01 -23.74
CA GLU A 609 20.11 -47.27 -23.35
C GLU A 609 20.26 -48.27 -22.17
N PHE A 610 19.15 -48.55 -21.44
CA PHE A 610 19.12 -49.53 -20.35
C PHE A 610 18.82 -50.96 -20.87
N GLY A 611 19.11 -51.24 -22.11
CA GLY A 611 18.88 -52.56 -22.72
C GLY A 611 19.91 -53.61 -22.27
N PHE A 612 19.46 -54.71 -21.61
CA PHE A 612 20.16 -55.98 -21.60
C PHE A 612 19.90 -56.72 -22.88
#